data_29c935b791ba2646704764a6f481891c
#
_entry.id   29c935b791ba2646704764a6f481891c
#
_cell.length_a   1.000
_cell.length_b   1.000
_cell.length_c   1.000
_cell.angle_alpha   90.00
_cell.angle_beta   90.00
_cell.angle_gamma   90.00
#
_symmetry.space_group_name_H-M   'P 1'
#
loop_
_entity.id
_entity.type
_entity.pdbx_description
1 polymer ?
#
loop_
_entity_poly.entity_id
_entity_poly.type
_entity_poly.pdbx_seq_one_letter_code
_entity_poly.pdbx_strand_id
1 'polypeptide(L)'
;MLTDLEKKIIAAVQGDMPVETRPYARIARQLDIAEELLLQTLIDLVHRGVIRRFGATLRHQKSGFKANTMTAWKVAEARVDEVGRIMSGFKEVSHCYRRDPAQGWEFNLYTMIHGRDEAHCRRVAEQIAAKADIKDYQLLFSRRELKKTSMTYFSMDDDDEGS
;
A
#
# COMPACT_ATOMS: atom_id res chain seq x y z
N MET A 1 -8.20 17.42 -13.24
CA MET A 1 -8.97 16.26 -13.72
C MET A 1 -8.05 15.47 -14.64
N LEU A 2 -8.13 14.14 -14.69
CA LEU A 2 -7.33 13.34 -15.63
C LEU A 2 -7.98 13.36 -17.01
N THR A 3 -7.17 13.43 -18.06
CA THR A 3 -7.61 13.27 -19.44
C THR A 3 -7.90 11.80 -19.75
N ASP A 4 -8.65 11.52 -20.82
CA ASP A 4 -8.95 10.13 -21.21
C ASP A 4 -7.68 9.37 -21.63
N LEU A 5 -6.73 10.04 -22.29
CA LEU A 5 -5.42 9.46 -22.59
C LEU A 5 -4.66 9.09 -21.30
N GLU A 6 -4.66 9.96 -20.29
CA GLU A 6 -4.01 9.66 -19.00
C GLU A 6 -4.65 8.48 -18.30
N LYS A 7 -5.98 8.36 -18.33
CA LYS A 7 -6.70 7.20 -17.77
C LYS A 7 -6.33 5.90 -18.51
N LYS A 8 -6.28 5.91 -19.84
CA LYS A 8 -5.86 4.77 -20.67
C LYS A 8 -4.41 4.36 -20.38
N ILE A 9 -3.51 5.32 -20.26
CA ILE A 9 -2.12 5.05 -19.87
C ILE A 9 -2.04 4.43 -18.48
N ILE A 10 -2.76 4.96 -17.49
CA ILE A 10 -2.80 4.40 -16.13
C ILE A 10 -3.36 2.97 -16.17
N ALA A 11 -4.45 2.72 -16.91
CA ALA A 11 -5.03 1.40 -17.08
C ALA A 11 -4.02 0.38 -17.61
N ALA A 12 -3.20 0.79 -18.59
CA ALA A 12 -2.18 -0.07 -19.21
C ALA A 12 -0.97 -0.36 -18.31
N VAL A 13 -0.63 0.53 -17.35
CA VAL A 13 0.58 0.39 -16.51
C VAL A 13 0.28 0.03 -15.04
N GLN A 14 -0.98 0.04 -14.60
CA GLN A 14 -1.35 -0.27 -13.21
C GLN A 14 -1.20 -1.76 -12.86
N GLY A 15 -1.13 -2.64 -13.84
CA GLY A 15 -0.92 -4.07 -13.72
C GLY A 15 0.54 -4.50 -13.84
N ASP A 16 0.74 -5.79 -14.12
CA ASP A 16 2.07 -6.34 -14.33
C ASP A 16 2.66 -5.83 -15.67
N MET A 17 3.83 -5.21 -15.58
CA MET A 17 4.56 -4.76 -16.76
C MET A 17 5.14 -5.95 -17.54
N PRO A 18 5.14 -5.91 -18.88
CA PRO A 18 5.80 -6.93 -19.69
C PRO A 18 7.31 -7.04 -19.38
N VAL A 19 7.79 -8.26 -19.14
CA VAL A 19 9.23 -8.50 -18.90
C VAL A 19 9.92 -8.68 -20.24
N GLU A 20 10.28 -7.59 -20.87
CA GLU A 20 10.95 -7.56 -22.19
C GLU A 20 11.88 -6.33 -22.29
N THR A 21 12.69 -6.27 -23.37
CA THR A 21 13.71 -5.23 -23.55
C THR A 21 13.11 -3.81 -23.64
N ARG A 22 11.92 -3.66 -24.23
CA ARG A 22 11.25 -2.35 -24.44
C ARG A 22 9.77 -2.42 -24.02
N PRO A 23 9.47 -2.54 -22.71
CA PRO A 23 8.11 -2.72 -22.24
C PRO A 23 7.19 -1.53 -22.56
N TYR A 24 7.72 -0.31 -22.51
CA TYR A 24 6.95 0.89 -22.84
C TYR A 24 6.61 1.00 -24.33
N ALA A 25 7.49 0.59 -25.22
CA ALA A 25 7.22 0.53 -26.66
C ALA A 25 6.06 -0.43 -26.97
N ARG A 26 5.95 -1.54 -26.23
CA ARG A 26 4.82 -2.46 -26.37
C ARG A 26 3.51 -1.81 -25.93
N ILE A 27 3.50 -1.18 -24.76
CA ILE A 27 2.30 -0.49 -24.23
C ILE A 27 1.89 0.65 -25.15
N ALA A 28 2.84 1.46 -25.63
CA ALA A 28 2.55 2.55 -26.55
C ALA A 28 1.87 2.06 -27.84
N ARG A 29 2.35 0.94 -28.42
CA ARG A 29 1.70 0.29 -29.57
C ARG A 29 0.29 -0.21 -29.26
N GLN A 30 0.03 -0.74 -28.06
CA GLN A 30 -1.31 -1.16 -27.65
C GLN A 30 -2.30 0.01 -27.55
N LEU A 31 -1.79 1.19 -27.20
CA LEU A 31 -2.57 2.42 -27.07
C LEU A 31 -2.60 3.25 -28.35
N ASP A 32 -1.93 2.81 -29.42
CA ASP A 32 -1.76 3.53 -30.70
C ASP A 32 -1.20 4.95 -30.51
N ILE A 33 -0.14 5.08 -29.67
CA ILE A 33 0.57 6.34 -29.40
C ILE A 33 2.08 6.15 -29.56
N ALA A 34 2.81 7.26 -29.69
CA ALA A 34 4.27 7.26 -29.67
C ALA A 34 4.80 6.88 -28.26
N GLU A 35 5.91 6.12 -28.20
CA GLU A 35 6.55 5.75 -26.93
C GLU A 35 6.98 6.99 -26.14
N GLU A 36 7.47 8.02 -26.83
CA GLU A 36 7.89 9.29 -26.23
C GLU A 36 6.72 9.99 -25.52
N LEU A 37 5.52 9.99 -26.13
CA LEU A 37 4.32 10.55 -25.52
C LEU A 37 3.91 9.78 -24.28
N LEU A 38 3.95 8.44 -24.33
CA LEU A 38 3.68 7.59 -23.16
C LEU A 38 4.63 7.92 -22.01
N LEU A 39 5.94 7.96 -22.26
CA LEU A 39 6.96 8.23 -21.26
C LEU A 39 6.80 9.62 -20.65
N GLN A 40 6.59 10.63 -21.49
CA GLN A 40 6.40 12.02 -21.03
C GLN A 40 5.16 12.14 -20.14
N THR A 41 4.06 11.49 -20.52
CA THR A 41 2.82 11.48 -19.73
C THR A 41 3.03 10.77 -18.37
N LEU A 42 3.75 9.65 -18.33
CA LEU A 42 4.07 8.98 -17.07
C LEU A 42 4.92 9.84 -16.14
N ILE A 43 5.93 10.54 -16.68
CA ILE A 43 6.77 11.48 -15.92
C ILE A 43 5.91 12.60 -15.33
N ASP A 44 5.02 13.18 -16.12
CA ASP A 44 4.10 14.24 -15.66
C ASP A 44 3.15 13.75 -14.57
N LEU A 45 2.57 12.56 -14.73
CA LEU A 45 1.70 11.94 -13.71
C LEU A 45 2.44 11.69 -12.39
N VAL A 46 3.72 11.34 -12.44
CA VAL A 46 4.57 11.21 -11.24
C VAL A 46 4.82 12.57 -10.60
N HIS A 47 5.19 13.59 -11.39
CA HIS A 47 5.44 14.95 -10.88
C HIS A 47 4.19 15.57 -10.25
N ARG A 48 3.01 15.29 -10.79
CA ARG A 48 1.71 15.75 -10.26
C ARG A 48 1.25 14.92 -9.05
N GLY A 49 2.00 13.89 -8.66
CA GLY A 49 1.66 13.01 -7.52
C GLY A 49 0.47 12.07 -7.77
N VAL A 50 0.00 11.95 -9.01
CA VAL A 50 -1.04 10.99 -9.40
C VAL A 50 -0.47 9.56 -9.28
N ILE A 51 0.71 9.32 -9.84
CA ILE A 51 1.48 8.10 -9.63
C ILE A 51 2.44 8.33 -8.46
N ARG A 52 2.14 7.72 -7.31
CA ARG A 52 2.95 7.88 -6.10
C ARG A 52 4.23 7.05 -6.09
N ARG A 53 4.19 5.89 -6.71
CA ARG A 53 5.33 4.95 -6.79
C ARG A 53 5.22 4.12 -8.06
N PHE A 54 6.36 3.91 -8.69
CA PHE A 54 6.53 2.99 -9.79
C PHE A 54 7.65 2.02 -9.42
N GLY A 55 7.38 0.71 -9.39
CA GLY A 55 8.39 -0.25 -8.95
C GLY A 55 7.86 -1.67 -8.82
N ALA A 56 8.78 -2.60 -8.60
CA ALA A 56 8.46 -4.01 -8.42
C ALA A 56 7.93 -4.29 -7.01
N THR A 57 6.86 -5.10 -6.92
CA THR A 57 6.40 -5.66 -5.66
C THR A 57 7.02 -7.03 -5.45
N LEU A 58 7.76 -7.19 -4.34
CA LEU A 58 8.36 -8.47 -3.98
C LEU A 58 7.35 -9.39 -3.28
N ARG A 59 7.39 -10.66 -3.58
CA ARG A 59 6.71 -11.69 -2.77
C ARG A 59 7.49 -11.85 -1.46
N HIS A 60 7.10 -11.11 -0.42
CA HIS A 60 7.80 -11.05 0.87
C HIS A 60 7.98 -12.43 1.53
N GLN A 61 7.11 -13.39 1.29
CA GLN A 61 7.25 -14.78 1.77
C GLN A 61 8.53 -15.47 1.25
N LYS A 62 9.05 -15.06 0.06
CA LYS A 62 10.32 -15.55 -0.50
C LYS A 62 11.53 -14.70 -0.09
N SER A 63 11.31 -13.51 0.49
CA SER A 63 12.38 -12.59 0.91
C SER A 63 12.75 -12.66 2.40
N GLY A 64 12.28 -13.72 3.12
CA GLY A 64 12.64 -13.97 4.51
C GLY A 64 11.71 -13.36 5.57
N PHE A 65 10.75 -12.51 5.17
CA PHE A 65 9.71 -12.00 6.05
C PHE A 65 8.48 -12.89 5.98
N LYS A 66 8.38 -13.83 6.93
CA LYS A 66 7.35 -14.89 6.92
C LYS A 66 6.10 -14.54 7.72
N ALA A 67 6.16 -13.51 8.57
CA ALA A 67 5.06 -13.09 9.41
C ALA A 67 4.75 -11.62 9.24
N ASN A 68 3.46 -11.32 9.25
CA ASN A 68 2.95 -9.97 9.42
C ASN A 68 1.77 -9.98 10.37
N THR A 69 1.57 -8.88 11.07
CA THR A 69 0.41 -8.70 11.93
C THR A 69 -0.14 -7.30 11.79
N MET A 70 -1.43 -7.19 11.66
CA MET A 70 -2.12 -5.93 11.94
C MET A 70 -2.28 -5.83 13.46
N THR A 71 -1.63 -4.84 14.06
CA THR A 71 -1.76 -4.60 15.50
C THR A 71 -2.70 -3.44 15.73
N ALA A 72 -3.75 -3.68 16.51
CA ALA A 72 -4.72 -2.69 16.93
C ALA A 72 -4.32 -2.14 18.31
N TRP A 73 -4.32 -0.82 18.48
CA TRP A 73 -3.88 -0.11 19.67
C TRP A 73 -5.01 0.77 20.19
N LYS A 74 -5.25 0.72 21.51
CA LYS A 74 -6.16 1.64 22.20
C LYS A 74 -5.34 2.82 22.72
N VAL A 75 -5.53 3.99 22.12
CA VAL A 75 -4.75 5.20 22.39
C VAL A 75 -5.72 6.33 22.76
N ALA A 76 -5.39 7.09 23.81
CA ALA A 76 -6.13 8.30 24.12
C ALA A 76 -6.08 9.28 22.92
N GLU A 77 -7.23 9.84 22.52
CA GLU A 77 -7.34 10.64 21.30
C GLU A 77 -6.33 11.79 21.25
N ALA A 78 -6.09 12.44 22.38
CA ALA A 78 -5.09 13.52 22.50
C ALA A 78 -3.64 13.06 22.23
N ARG A 79 -3.35 11.76 22.27
CA ARG A 79 -2.00 11.19 22.07
C ARG A 79 -1.83 10.51 20.71
N VAL A 80 -2.87 10.40 19.89
CA VAL A 80 -2.84 9.65 18.63
C VAL A 80 -1.71 10.11 17.71
N ASP A 81 -1.50 11.40 17.54
CA ASP A 81 -0.45 11.96 16.67
C ASP A 81 0.97 11.70 17.20
N GLU A 82 1.16 11.84 18.52
CA GLU A 82 2.43 11.54 19.18
C GLU A 82 2.79 10.05 19.02
N VAL A 83 1.84 9.20 19.39
CA VAL A 83 2.00 7.76 19.35
C VAL A 83 2.16 7.26 17.91
N GLY A 84 1.40 7.81 16.96
CA GLY A 84 1.54 7.50 15.53
C GLY A 84 2.93 7.80 14.99
N ARG A 85 3.56 8.92 15.43
CA ARG A 85 4.95 9.25 15.08
C ARG A 85 5.94 8.26 15.69
N ILE A 86 5.75 7.87 16.95
CA ILE A 86 6.59 6.86 17.61
C ILE A 86 6.54 5.54 16.84
N MET A 87 5.33 5.07 16.50
CA MET A 87 5.10 3.81 15.78
C MET A 87 5.70 3.83 14.38
N SER A 88 5.50 4.91 13.64
CA SER A 88 6.03 5.09 12.28
C SER A 88 7.56 5.16 12.23
N GLY A 89 8.23 5.40 13.35
CA GLY A 89 9.69 5.38 13.47
C GLY A 89 10.30 3.97 13.53
N PHE A 90 9.50 2.92 13.68
CA PHE A 90 9.99 1.54 13.66
C PHE A 90 10.10 1.04 12.23
N LYS A 91 11.28 0.50 11.85
CA LYS A 91 11.55 -0.03 10.50
C LYS A 91 10.66 -1.24 10.13
N GLU A 92 10.19 -1.97 11.13
CA GLU A 92 9.29 -3.10 11.00
C GLU A 92 7.84 -2.67 10.71
N VAL A 93 7.51 -1.40 10.90
CA VAL A 93 6.17 -0.84 10.67
C VAL A 93 6.11 -0.24 9.26
N SER A 94 5.28 -0.83 8.40
CA SER A 94 5.07 -0.33 7.03
C SER A 94 3.89 0.63 6.89
N HIS A 95 2.90 0.52 7.77
CA HIS A 95 1.68 1.33 7.76
C HIS A 95 1.26 1.66 9.19
N CYS A 96 0.77 2.88 9.38
CA CYS A 96 0.16 3.33 10.61
C CYS A 96 -1.08 4.18 10.26
N TYR A 97 -2.26 3.75 10.74
CA TYR A 97 -3.54 4.42 10.44
C TYR A 97 -4.34 4.67 11.69
N ARG A 98 -4.92 5.87 11.81
CA ARG A 98 -6.01 6.14 12.74
C ARG A 98 -7.34 5.74 12.09
N ARG A 99 -8.21 5.11 12.87
CA ARG A 99 -9.60 4.80 12.51
C ARG A 99 -10.50 5.13 13.67
N ASP A 100 -11.75 5.48 13.37
CA ASP A 100 -12.73 5.70 14.44
C ASP A 100 -13.06 4.39 15.14
N PRO A 101 -13.14 4.38 16.50
CA PRO A 101 -13.56 3.22 17.24
C PRO A 101 -15.00 2.81 16.87
N ALA A 102 -15.31 1.53 17.02
CA ALA A 102 -16.65 1.00 16.85
C ALA A 102 -17.18 0.47 18.19
N GLN A 103 -18.50 0.29 18.31
CA GLN A 103 -19.09 -0.31 19.50
C GLN A 103 -18.51 -1.71 19.75
N GLY A 104 -17.98 -1.90 20.96
CA GLY A 104 -17.32 -3.14 21.34
C GLY A 104 -15.90 -3.34 20.80
N TRP A 105 -15.37 -2.33 20.07
CA TRP A 105 -14.01 -2.34 19.53
C TRP A 105 -13.37 -0.96 19.69
N GLU A 106 -12.74 -0.73 20.83
CA GLU A 106 -12.25 0.60 21.23
C GLU A 106 -10.84 0.96 20.71
N PHE A 107 -10.27 0.15 19.82
CA PHE A 107 -8.97 0.42 19.21
C PHE A 107 -9.10 1.46 18.10
N ASN A 108 -8.23 2.45 18.11
CA ASN A 108 -8.29 3.59 17.21
C ASN A 108 -7.00 3.85 16.41
N LEU A 109 -5.92 3.16 16.73
CA LEU A 109 -4.68 3.24 15.96
C LEU A 109 -4.27 1.83 15.51
N TYR A 110 -3.77 1.71 14.28
CA TYR A 110 -3.46 0.43 13.66
C TYR A 110 -2.12 0.48 12.99
N THR A 111 -1.29 -0.54 13.21
CA THR A 111 0.00 -0.69 12.53
C THR A 111 0.10 -2.03 11.82
N MET A 112 0.75 -2.05 10.64
CA MET A 112 1.16 -3.29 10.01
C MET A 112 2.62 -3.53 10.35
N ILE A 113 2.88 -4.54 11.19
CA ILE A 113 4.21 -4.96 11.63
C ILE A 113 4.66 -6.17 10.81
N HIS A 114 5.88 -6.12 10.29
CA HIS A 114 6.51 -7.21 9.54
C HIS A 114 7.65 -7.82 10.35
N GLY A 115 7.73 -9.15 10.35
CA GLY A 115 8.75 -9.88 11.08
C GLY A 115 9.18 -11.17 10.39
N ARG A 116 10.30 -11.73 10.84
CA ARG A 116 10.78 -13.03 10.37
C ARG A 116 9.82 -14.17 10.76
N ASP A 117 9.18 -14.03 11.92
CA ASP A 117 8.21 -14.95 12.50
C ASP A 117 7.25 -14.21 13.44
N GLU A 118 6.22 -14.91 13.94
CA GLU A 118 5.24 -14.32 14.86
C GLU A 118 5.88 -13.83 16.16
N ALA A 119 6.89 -14.54 16.68
CA ALA A 119 7.59 -14.15 17.91
C ALA A 119 8.34 -12.83 17.72
N HIS A 120 8.92 -12.60 16.55
CA HIS A 120 9.55 -11.30 16.20
C HIS A 120 8.49 -10.18 16.16
N CYS A 121 7.35 -10.41 15.52
CA CYS A 121 6.27 -9.42 15.50
C CYS A 121 5.77 -9.05 16.90
N ARG A 122 5.65 -10.06 17.82
CA ARG A 122 5.26 -9.84 19.22
C ARG A 122 6.29 -8.96 19.94
N ARG A 123 7.58 -9.27 19.82
CA ARG A 123 8.64 -8.45 20.44
C ARG A 123 8.63 -7.01 19.94
N VAL A 124 8.42 -6.80 18.65
CA VAL A 124 8.31 -5.45 18.08
C VAL A 124 7.09 -4.71 18.66
N ALA A 125 5.94 -5.39 18.77
CA ALA A 125 4.75 -4.79 19.37
C ALA A 125 4.99 -4.44 20.85
N GLU A 126 5.65 -5.30 21.62
CA GLU A 126 6.04 -5.03 23.01
C GLU A 126 6.97 -3.82 23.12
N GLN A 127 7.95 -3.68 22.22
CA GLN A 127 8.84 -2.53 22.18
C GLN A 127 8.10 -1.23 21.85
N ILE A 128 7.16 -1.29 20.89
CA ILE A 128 6.28 -0.16 20.58
C ILE A 128 5.43 0.21 21.79
N ALA A 129 4.76 -0.78 22.42
CA ALA A 129 3.94 -0.60 23.60
C ALA A 129 4.70 0.07 24.74
N ALA A 130 5.90 -0.40 25.03
CA ALA A 130 6.76 0.16 26.06
C ALA A 130 7.20 1.60 25.75
N LYS A 131 7.61 1.86 24.48
CA LYS A 131 8.07 3.19 24.06
C LYS A 131 6.96 4.23 24.00
N ALA A 132 5.73 3.81 23.66
CA ALA A 132 4.56 4.67 23.55
C ALA A 132 3.72 4.72 24.83
N ASP A 133 4.10 3.97 25.87
CA ASP A 133 3.35 3.78 27.12
C ASP A 133 1.87 3.39 26.84
N ILE A 134 1.71 2.28 26.12
CA ILE A 134 0.41 1.71 25.77
C ILE A 134 0.31 0.31 26.40
N LYS A 135 -0.82 0.03 27.05
CA LYS A 135 -1.08 -1.26 27.70
C LYS A 135 -2.05 -2.12 26.90
N ASP A 136 -3.01 -1.48 26.23
CA ASP A 136 -4.10 -2.16 25.54
C ASP A 136 -3.81 -2.24 24.04
N TYR A 137 -3.45 -3.42 23.56
CA TYR A 137 -3.27 -3.70 22.13
C TYR A 137 -3.55 -5.16 21.81
N GLN A 138 -3.87 -5.43 20.54
CA GLN A 138 -4.12 -6.76 20.02
C GLN A 138 -3.36 -7.00 18.73
N LEU A 139 -2.74 -8.19 18.61
CA LEU A 139 -2.08 -8.65 17.39
C LEU A 139 -3.02 -9.55 16.60
N LEU A 140 -3.30 -9.16 15.35
CA LEU A 140 -4.16 -9.87 14.43
C LEU A 140 -3.28 -10.50 13.33
N PHE A 141 -2.92 -11.77 13.52
CA PHE A 141 -2.14 -12.52 12.54
C PHE A 141 -3.04 -13.07 11.44
N SER A 142 -2.62 -12.87 10.16
CA SER A 142 -3.30 -13.47 9.01
C SER A 142 -3.03 -14.98 8.99
N ARG A 143 -4.10 -15.79 9.06
CA ARG A 143 -4.01 -17.25 9.01
C ARG A 143 -4.11 -17.80 7.58
N ARG A 144 -4.88 -17.13 6.73
CA ARG A 144 -5.09 -17.54 5.35
C ARG A 144 -5.32 -16.31 4.47
N GLU A 145 -4.57 -16.20 3.40
CA GLU A 145 -4.80 -15.21 2.35
C GLU A 145 -5.85 -15.76 1.38
N LEU A 146 -6.98 -15.11 1.27
CA LEU A 146 -8.08 -15.52 0.39
C LEU A 146 -8.02 -14.79 -0.95
N LYS A 147 -7.58 -13.53 -0.93
CA LYS A 147 -7.38 -12.69 -2.11
C LYS A 147 -6.31 -11.64 -1.83
N LYS A 148 -5.39 -11.46 -2.77
CA LYS A 148 -4.39 -10.39 -2.76
C LYS A 148 -4.21 -9.87 -4.17
N THR A 149 -4.93 -8.82 -4.48
CA THR A 149 -4.84 -8.09 -5.76
C THR A 149 -4.69 -6.61 -5.48
N SER A 150 -4.01 -5.90 -6.36
CA SER A 150 -4.03 -4.44 -6.37
C SER A 150 -5.40 -3.94 -6.83
N MET A 151 -5.79 -2.75 -6.41
CA MET A 151 -6.98 -2.10 -6.91
C MET A 151 -6.77 -1.70 -8.39
N THR A 152 -7.76 -1.96 -9.22
CA THR A 152 -7.82 -1.47 -10.59
C THR A 152 -8.59 -0.14 -10.57
N TYR A 153 -7.94 0.94 -10.99
CA TYR A 153 -8.51 2.29 -10.96
C TYR A 153 -9.27 2.62 -12.26
N PHE A 154 -8.78 2.11 -13.39
CA PHE A 154 -9.40 2.31 -14.71
C PHE A 154 -9.38 0.99 -15.46
N SER A 155 -10.43 0.70 -16.27
CA SER A 155 -10.42 -0.40 -17.22
C SER A 155 -10.11 0.11 -18.62
N MET A 156 -9.62 -0.77 -19.49
CA MET A 156 -9.36 -0.42 -20.89
C MET A 156 -10.67 -0.28 -21.69
N ASP A 157 -11.78 -0.79 -21.12
CA ASP A 157 -13.09 -0.89 -21.76
C ASP A 157 -14.10 0.18 -21.27
N ASP A 158 -13.67 1.15 -20.44
CA ASP A 158 -14.55 2.18 -19.84
C ASP A 158 -15.00 3.28 -20.84
N ASP A 159 -14.84 3.10 -22.13
CA ASP A 159 -15.26 4.08 -23.16
C ASP A 159 -16.77 4.04 -23.50
N ASP A 160 -17.60 3.16 -22.88
CA ASP A 160 -18.98 2.89 -23.39
C ASP A 160 -20.14 3.21 -22.40
N GLU A 161 -19.90 3.85 -21.25
CA GLU A 161 -20.99 4.29 -20.37
C GLU A 161 -21.01 5.82 -20.16
N GLY A 162 -21.31 6.55 -21.24
CA GLY A 162 -21.41 8.01 -21.23
C GLY A 162 -22.21 8.57 -22.39
N SER A 163 -23.44 8.08 -22.58
CA SER A 163 -24.44 8.75 -23.44
C SER A 163 -25.76 8.83 -22.75
#